data_6f6e47a74750628d0c74fc6111c2342a
#
_entry.id   6f6e47a74750628d0c74fc6111c2342a
#
_cell.length_a   1.000
_cell.length_b   1.000
_cell.length_c   1.000
_cell.angle_alpha   90.00
_cell.angle_beta   90.00
_cell.angle_gamma   90.00
#
_symmetry.space_group_name_H-M   'P 1'
#
loop_
_entity.id
_entity.type
_entity.pdbx_description
1 polymer ?
#
loop_
_entity_poly.entity_id
_entity_poly.type
_entity_poly.pdbx_seq_one_letter_code
_entity_poly.pdbx_strand_id
1 'polypeptide(L)' 'MSQLFPISREEKIACLKREIEQRHKVYPRLISNGAMSMEFAARQIEVMQDILEDYERRK' A
#
# COMPACT_ATOMS: atom_id res chain seq x y z
N MET A 1 -7.87 19.68 -8.20
CA MET A 1 -7.58 18.90 -9.40
C MET A 1 -8.80 18.16 -9.87
N SER A 2 -9.10 18.23 -11.13
CA SER A 2 -10.29 17.57 -11.66
C SER A 2 -9.92 16.20 -12.24
N GLN A 3 -10.89 15.32 -12.18
CA GLN A 3 -10.75 13.99 -12.74
C GLN A 3 -11.56 13.91 -14.03
N LEU A 4 -10.94 13.39 -15.06
CA LEU A 4 -11.66 13.18 -16.32
C LEU A 4 -12.62 12.02 -16.23
N PHE A 5 -12.25 11.02 -15.45
CA PHE A 5 -13.05 9.81 -15.29
C PHE A 5 -13.16 9.44 -13.84
N PRO A 6 -14.27 8.85 -13.44
CA PRO A 6 -14.38 8.34 -12.08
C PRO A 6 -13.33 7.24 -11.86
N ILE A 7 -12.80 7.19 -10.66
CA ILE A 7 -11.83 6.16 -10.32
C ILE A 7 -12.57 4.88 -9.99
N SER A 8 -12.23 3.83 -10.70
CA SER A 8 -12.90 2.55 -10.51
C SER A 8 -12.30 1.79 -9.32
N ARG A 9 -13.06 0.82 -8.83
CA ARG A 9 -12.59 -0.06 -7.79
C ARG A 9 -11.35 -0.81 -8.23
N GLU A 10 -11.34 -1.25 -9.48
CA GLU A 10 -10.20 -1.98 -10.04
C GLU A 10 -8.93 -1.12 -10.06
N GLU A 11 -9.08 0.15 -10.36
CA GLU A 11 -7.95 1.07 -10.34
C GLU A 11 -7.39 1.24 -8.93
N LYS A 12 -8.28 1.33 -7.95
CA LYS A 12 -7.86 1.47 -6.57
C LYS A 12 -7.11 0.23 -6.10
N ILE A 13 -7.62 -0.94 -6.46
CA ILE A 13 -6.98 -2.20 -6.10
C ILE A 13 -5.60 -2.31 -6.72
N ALA A 14 -5.50 -2.00 -8.01
CA ALA A 14 -4.23 -2.06 -8.71
C ALA A 14 -3.21 -1.11 -8.10
N CYS A 15 -3.66 0.08 -7.74
CA CYS A 15 -2.79 1.07 -7.12
C CYS A 15 -2.27 0.58 -5.77
N LEU A 16 -3.17 0.03 -4.94
CA LEU A 16 -2.78 -0.48 -3.64
C LEU A 16 -1.78 -1.62 -3.75
N LYS A 17 -2.01 -2.54 -4.67
CA LYS A 17 -1.10 -3.66 -4.88
C LYS A 17 0.30 -3.17 -5.26
N ARG A 18 0.35 -2.20 -6.16
CA ARG A 18 1.62 -1.64 -6.59
C ARG A 18 2.35 -0.93 -5.45
N GLU A 19 1.59 -0.18 -4.64
CA GLU A 19 2.18 0.53 -3.51
C GLU A 19 2.70 -0.42 -2.45
N ILE A 20 1.98 -1.49 -2.19
CA ILE A 20 2.43 -2.49 -1.22
C ILE A 20 3.72 -3.14 -1.71
N GLU A 21 3.76 -3.50 -2.99
CA GLU A 21 4.95 -4.10 -3.57
C GLU A 21 6.14 -3.17 -3.49
N GLN A 22 5.92 -1.88 -3.75
CA GLN A 22 6.96 -0.88 -3.68
C GLN A 22 7.52 -0.79 -2.26
N ARG A 23 6.67 -0.84 -1.26
CA ARG A 23 7.10 -0.76 0.13
C ARG A 23 7.89 -2.00 0.55
N HIS A 24 7.52 -3.16 0.05
CA HIS A 24 8.30 -4.37 0.31
C HIS A 24 9.72 -4.24 -0.21
N LYS A 25 9.93 -3.47 -1.27
CA LYS A 25 11.25 -3.26 -1.83
C LYS A 25 12.02 -2.17 -1.08
N VAL A 26 11.33 -1.12 -0.67
CA VAL A 26 11.97 0.06 -0.10
C VAL A 26 12.19 -0.05 1.40
N TYR A 27 11.25 -0.62 2.13
CA TYR A 27 11.31 -0.65 3.58
C TYR A 27 12.54 -1.36 4.14
N PRO A 28 12.98 -2.50 3.58
CA PRO A 28 14.19 -3.13 4.12
C PRO A 28 15.41 -2.22 4.10
N ARG A 29 15.52 -1.38 3.07
CA ARG A 29 16.61 -0.44 2.96
C ARG A 29 16.51 0.64 4.03
N LEU A 30 15.29 1.15 4.26
CA LEU A 30 15.07 2.17 5.26
C LEU A 30 15.32 1.63 6.67
N ILE A 31 14.93 0.39 6.91
CA ILE A 31 15.20 -0.25 8.20
C ILE A 31 16.71 -0.40 8.39
N SER A 32 17.39 -0.83 7.36
CA SER A 32 18.83 -1.04 7.41
C SER A 32 19.58 0.26 7.69
N ASN A 33 19.09 1.39 7.17
CA ASN A 33 19.69 2.71 7.39
C ASN A 33 19.33 3.31 8.74
N GLY A 34 18.43 2.69 9.47
CA GLY A 34 17.95 3.26 10.72
C GLY A 34 16.92 4.37 10.54
N ALA A 35 16.42 4.55 9.31
CA ALA A 35 15.42 5.58 9.04
C ALA A 35 14.01 5.14 9.43
N MET A 36 13.82 3.86 9.66
CA MET A 36 12.50 3.30 9.95
C MET A 36 12.66 2.08 10.84
N SER A 37 11.78 1.93 11.83
CA SER A 37 11.81 0.75 12.68
C SER A 37 11.10 -0.40 11.98
N MET A 38 11.49 -1.61 12.34
CA MET A 38 10.89 -2.83 11.80
C MET A 38 9.41 -2.90 12.14
N GLU A 39 9.06 -2.54 13.38
CA GLU A 39 7.68 -2.59 13.85
C GLU A 39 6.81 -1.61 13.07
N PHE A 40 7.32 -0.41 12.85
CA PHE A 40 6.57 0.58 12.10
C PHE A 40 6.34 0.12 10.66
N ALA A 41 7.40 -0.39 10.03
CA ALA A 41 7.30 -0.86 8.65
C ALA A 41 6.30 -2.00 8.52
N ALA A 42 6.36 -2.97 9.44
CA ALA A 42 5.45 -4.10 9.41
C ALA A 42 4.00 -3.65 9.58
N ARG A 43 3.77 -2.71 10.49
CA ARG A 43 2.43 -2.22 10.74
C ARG A 43 1.87 -1.47 9.54
N GLN A 44 2.70 -0.67 8.87
CA GLN A 44 2.26 0.07 7.69
C GLN A 44 1.84 -0.87 6.58
N ILE A 45 2.60 -1.93 6.37
CA ILE A 45 2.25 -2.90 5.34
C ILE A 45 0.97 -3.65 5.71
N GLU A 46 0.82 -4.02 6.98
CA GLU A 46 -0.39 -4.67 7.46
C GLU A 46 -1.62 -3.82 7.21
N VAL A 47 -1.52 -2.53 7.52
CA VAL A 47 -2.64 -1.61 7.33
C VAL A 47 -3.00 -1.53 5.86
N MET A 48 -2.02 -1.41 4.99
CA MET A 48 -2.28 -1.32 3.57
C MET A 48 -2.90 -2.60 3.02
N GLN A 49 -2.44 -3.74 3.50
CA GLN A 49 -3.01 -5.02 3.09
C GLN A 49 -4.44 -5.17 3.56
N ASP A 50 -4.73 -4.65 4.73
CA ASP A 50 -6.10 -4.68 5.26
C ASP A 50 -7.03 -3.82 4.41
N ILE A 51 -6.55 -2.65 4.00
CA ILE A 51 -7.32 -1.79 3.11
C ILE A 51 -7.58 -2.49 1.79
N LEU A 52 -6.56 -3.14 1.25
CA LEU A 52 -6.69 -3.87 -0.01
C LEU A 52 -7.73 -4.97 0.12
N GLU A 53 -7.69 -5.72 1.20
CA GLU A 53 -8.66 -6.79 1.44
C GLU A 53 -10.08 -6.26 1.50
N ASP A 54 -10.27 -5.10 2.13
CA ASP A 54 -11.57 -4.47 2.19
C ASP A 54 -12.11 -4.19 0.79
N TYR A 55 -11.26 -3.64 -0.07
CA TYR A 55 -11.66 -3.35 -1.44
C TYR A 55 -11.96 -4.60 -2.24
N GLU A 56 -11.16 -5.63 -2.04
CA GLU A 56 -11.33 -6.88 -2.79
C GLU A 56 -12.58 -7.62 -2.36
N ARG A 57 -12.96 -7.48 -1.10
CA ARG A 57 -14.12 -8.16 -0.55
C ARG A 57 -15.42 -7.50 -0.94
N ARG A 58 -15.40 -6.20 -1.19
CA ARG A 58 -16.60 -5.47 -1.53
C ARG A 58 -17.05 -5.76 -2.95
N LYS A 59 -18.33 -5.89 -3.12
CA LYS A 59 -18.91 -6.10 -4.44
C LYS A 59 -19.42 -4.82 -5.04
#